data_4a3ee0799f15da6d10dc89b0d555365c
#
_entry.id   4a3ee0799f15da6d10dc89b0d555365c
#
_cell.length_a   1.000
_cell.length_b   1.000
_cell.length_c   1.000
_cell.angle_alpha   90.00
_cell.angle_beta   90.00
_cell.angle_gamma   90.00
#
_symmetry.space_group_name_H-M   'P 1'
#
loop_
_entity.id
_entity.type
_entity.pdbx_description
1 polymer ?
#
loop_
_entity_poly.entity_id
_entity_poly.type
_entity_poly.pdbx_seq_one_letter_code
_entity_poly.pdbx_strand_id
1 'polypeptide(L)'
;ADYTHLTALLANRAALLTYNAKDNCCFTAGHALPPLLAAAQPIFRLLGRGEFLRSYINHDPGSHNFELDNRQQLYRFIGDVFYQGQEYDWQEIPSADEVKTYDELLVDLPEENGGFNSIALGLMETLPKPFEGDKRRRLLEVVSAKNYTAKAKRVRGEGAMVHFQFQVGDDWTLPGTVFTPDAPMATTLLIADAGRKAQAERVESLLAKGRRVVAFDPFFFGESKIKSRDFLHVILMHAAGERALGVQASQISAVAEWAKKQYKQPVELMSAGPRLSVAARLAAV
;
A
#
# COMPACT_ATOMS: atom_id res chain seq x y z
N ALA A 1 14.26 7.36 -5.22
CA ALA A 1 14.16 8.79 -4.88
C ALA A 1 12.93 9.00 -4.01
N ASP A 2 13.03 9.88 -3.04
CA ASP A 2 11.97 10.20 -2.09
C ASP A 2 11.81 11.73 -2.04
N TYR A 3 10.74 12.24 -1.46
CA TYR A 3 10.46 13.68 -1.31
C TYR A 3 11.62 14.44 -0.67
N THR A 4 12.35 13.83 0.26
CA THR A 4 13.58 14.40 0.83
C THR A 4 14.64 14.70 -0.23
N HIS A 5 14.86 13.79 -1.16
CA HIS A 5 15.80 13.96 -2.26
C HIS A 5 15.27 14.97 -3.28
N LEU A 6 13.99 14.92 -3.62
CA LEU A 6 13.36 15.85 -4.57
C LEU A 6 13.43 17.28 -4.03
N THR A 7 13.17 17.51 -2.75
CA THR A 7 13.27 18.82 -2.11
C THR A 7 14.72 19.30 -2.11
N ALA A 8 15.70 18.45 -1.79
CA ALA A 8 17.12 18.80 -1.82
C ALA A 8 17.62 19.18 -3.23
N LEU A 9 17.09 18.55 -4.27
CA LEU A 9 17.41 18.90 -5.67
C LEU A 9 16.99 20.32 -6.08
N LEU A 10 16.09 20.95 -5.32
CA LEU A 10 15.70 22.35 -5.53
C LEU A 10 16.74 23.36 -4.99
N ALA A 11 17.79 22.92 -4.32
CA ALA A 11 18.70 23.78 -3.54
C ALA A 11 19.45 24.84 -4.34
N ASN A 12 19.48 24.79 -5.67
CA ASN A 12 19.96 25.87 -6.54
C ASN A 12 18.89 26.93 -6.88
N ARG A 13 17.66 26.76 -6.40
CA ARG A 13 16.50 27.62 -6.61
C ARG A 13 15.83 27.92 -5.28
N ALA A 14 14.91 28.90 -5.28
CA ALA A 14 14.05 29.10 -4.14
C ALA A 14 12.92 28.05 -4.09
N ALA A 15 12.57 27.60 -2.90
CA ALA A 15 11.50 26.63 -2.68
C ALA A 15 10.66 27.03 -1.47
N LEU A 16 9.34 26.99 -1.63
CA LEU A 16 8.36 27.15 -0.56
C LEU A 16 7.60 25.83 -0.37
N LEU A 17 7.63 25.30 0.85
CA LEU A 17 6.91 24.11 1.25
C LEU A 17 5.67 24.54 2.06
N THR A 18 4.48 24.44 1.49
CA THR A 18 3.23 24.71 2.20
C THR A 18 2.60 23.42 2.68
N TYR A 19 2.16 23.43 3.94
CA TYR A 19 1.53 22.29 4.60
C TYR A 19 0.33 22.72 5.40
N ASN A 20 -0.55 21.79 5.72
CA ASN A 20 -1.72 22.02 6.58
C ASN A 20 -1.58 21.21 7.88
N ALA A 21 -1.84 21.84 9.01
CA ALA A 21 -1.62 21.27 10.34
C ALA A 21 -2.45 20.02 10.63
N LYS A 22 -3.65 19.93 10.06
CA LYS A 22 -4.63 18.85 10.25
C LYS A 22 -4.98 18.16 8.93
N ASP A 23 -4.05 18.14 7.99
CA ASP A 23 -4.27 17.50 6.69
C ASP A 23 -4.65 16.03 6.87
N ASN A 24 -5.84 15.66 6.43
CA ASN A 24 -6.39 14.32 6.51
C ASN A 24 -6.38 13.57 5.16
N CYS A 25 -5.95 14.24 4.11
CA CYS A 25 -5.89 13.68 2.75
C CYS A 25 -4.50 13.15 2.42
N CYS A 26 -3.47 14.01 2.54
CA CYS A 26 -2.12 13.70 2.09
C CYS A 26 -1.15 13.59 3.28
N PHE A 27 -0.55 14.70 3.69
CA PHE A 27 0.54 14.69 4.67
C PHE A 27 0.31 15.75 5.76
N THR A 28 0.03 15.30 6.96
CA THR A 28 -0.03 16.18 8.13
C THR A 28 1.32 16.87 8.35
N ALA A 29 1.31 18.19 8.48
CA ALA A 29 2.52 19.01 8.61
C ALA A 29 3.49 18.52 9.67
N GLY A 30 3.01 18.20 10.87
CA GLY A 30 3.85 17.76 12.00
C GLY A 30 4.57 16.43 11.76
N HIS A 31 4.09 15.61 10.82
CA HIS A 31 4.72 14.34 10.45
C HIS A 31 5.65 14.49 9.25
N ALA A 32 5.22 15.20 8.21
CA ALA A 32 5.92 15.21 6.92
C ALA A 32 6.99 16.30 6.80
N LEU A 33 6.72 17.50 7.31
CA LEU A 33 7.61 18.66 7.11
C LEU A 33 8.96 18.55 7.85
N PRO A 34 9.04 18.12 9.14
CA PRO A 34 10.30 18.06 9.84
C PRO A 34 11.39 17.20 9.16
N PRO A 35 11.11 15.97 8.71
CA PRO A 35 12.13 15.16 8.03
C PRO A 35 12.53 15.74 6.66
N LEU A 36 11.63 16.43 5.93
CA LEU A 36 11.97 17.12 4.70
C LEU A 36 12.95 18.26 4.95
N LEU A 37 12.67 19.12 5.94
CA LEU A 37 13.55 20.22 6.31
C LEU A 37 14.89 19.72 6.82
N ALA A 38 14.91 18.69 7.67
CA ALA A 38 16.13 18.09 8.19
C ALA A 38 17.06 17.57 7.08
N ALA A 39 16.48 17.00 6.02
CA ALA A 39 17.24 16.47 4.90
C ALA A 39 17.67 17.56 3.89
N ALA A 40 16.80 18.52 3.57
CA ALA A 40 17.03 19.49 2.51
C ALA A 40 17.83 20.72 2.99
N GLN A 41 17.58 21.22 4.21
CA GLN A 41 18.21 22.43 4.74
C GLN A 41 19.74 22.41 4.72
N PRO A 42 20.44 21.31 5.06
CA PRO A 42 21.89 21.24 4.96
C PRO A 42 22.38 21.44 3.52
N ILE A 43 21.68 20.93 2.53
CA ILE A 43 22.06 21.06 1.11
C ILE A 43 21.88 22.50 0.64
N PHE A 44 20.76 23.15 0.99
CA PHE A 44 20.57 24.58 0.70
C PHE A 44 21.64 25.43 1.35
N ARG A 45 22.02 25.16 2.59
CA ARG A 45 23.13 25.89 3.28
C ARG A 45 24.47 25.65 2.60
N LEU A 46 24.76 24.40 2.21
CA LEU A 46 26.01 24.07 1.51
C LEU A 46 26.19 24.88 0.23
N LEU A 47 25.09 25.18 -0.48
CA LEU A 47 25.08 25.97 -1.70
C LEU A 47 24.94 27.48 -1.45
N GLY A 48 25.01 27.95 -0.18
CA GLY A 48 24.81 29.36 0.18
C GLY A 48 23.37 29.85 -0.04
N ARG A 49 22.40 28.96 -0.03
CA ARG A 49 20.98 29.22 -0.34
C ARG A 49 20.04 28.89 0.84
N GLY A 50 20.54 28.91 2.08
CA GLY A 50 19.77 28.50 3.25
C GLY A 50 18.44 29.24 3.45
N GLU A 51 18.40 30.53 3.12
CA GLU A 51 17.22 31.39 3.19
C GLU A 51 16.19 31.16 2.08
N PHE A 52 16.59 30.47 1.02
CA PHE A 52 15.70 30.16 -0.11
C PHE A 52 14.83 28.91 0.10
N LEU A 53 15.10 28.12 1.14
CA LEU A 53 14.18 27.05 1.57
C LEU A 53 13.27 27.58 2.66
N ARG A 54 12.04 27.86 2.30
CA ARG A 54 11.01 28.35 3.21
C ARG A 54 9.91 27.32 3.42
N SER A 55 9.25 27.39 4.55
CA SER A 55 8.08 26.56 4.84
C SER A 55 7.00 27.36 5.52
N TYR A 56 5.77 26.96 5.31
CA TYR A 56 4.59 27.53 5.95
C TYR A 56 3.62 26.41 6.35
N ILE A 57 2.98 26.58 7.49
CA ILE A 57 1.95 25.65 7.99
C ILE A 57 0.65 26.43 8.20
N ASN A 58 -0.36 26.12 7.42
CA ASN A 58 -1.71 26.63 7.64
C ASN A 58 -2.35 25.92 8.84
N HIS A 59 -2.84 26.70 9.80
CA HIS A 59 -3.52 26.21 11.01
C HIS A 59 -5.02 26.47 10.99
N ASP A 60 -5.50 27.38 10.17
CA ASP A 60 -6.91 27.74 10.03
C ASP A 60 -7.29 27.78 8.53
N PRO A 61 -8.12 26.88 8.07
CA PRO A 61 -8.75 25.77 8.80
C PRO A 61 -7.80 24.62 9.15
N GLY A 62 -6.60 24.57 8.60
CA GLY A 62 -5.60 23.53 8.81
C GLY A 62 -5.90 22.18 8.16
N SER A 63 -7.10 21.98 7.62
CA SER A 63 -7.48 20.81 6.83
C SER A 63 -6.86 20.85 5.44
N HIS A 64 -7.06 19.82 4.63
CA HIS A 64 -6.55 19.78 3.25
C HIS A 64 -7.13 20.93 2.41
N ASN A 65 -6.34 21.95 2.14
CA ASN A 65 -6.73 23.14 1.40
C ASN A 65 -5.53 23.85 0.77
N PHE A 66 -5.82 24.73 -0.19
CA PHE A 66 -4.91 25.74 -0.70
C PHE A 66 -5.69 27.06 -0.83
N GLU A 67 -6.28 27.50 0.30
CA GLU A 67 -7.09 28.69 0.39
C GLU A 67 -6.25 29.97 0.52
N LEU A 68 -6.91 31.10 0.73
CA LEU A 68 -6.32 32.43 0.70
C LEU A 68 -5.02 32.55 1.52
N ASP A 69 -5.02 32.01 2.74
CA ASP A 69 -3.83 32.08 3.60
C ASP A 69 -2.61 31.40 2.98
N ASN A 70 -2.77 30.17 2.47
CA ASN A 70 -1.70 29.46 1.75
C ASN A 70 -1.27 30.22 0.50
N ARG A 71 -2.22 30.77 -0.27
CA ARG A 71 -1.91 31.50 -1.51
C ARG A 71 -1.18 32.82 -1.22
N GLN A 72 -1.54 33.52 -0.17
CA GLN A 72 -0.82 34.73 0.24
C GLN A 72 0.62 34.47 0.66
N GLN A 73 0.93 33.32 1.27
CA GLN A 73 2.33 32.94 1.53
C GLN A 73 3.08 32.70 0.24
N LEU A 74 2.44 32.09 -0.77
CA LEU A 74 3.04 31.93 -2.10
C LEU A 74 3.33 33.29 -2.75
N TYR A 75 2.38 34.24 -2.70
CA TYR A 75 2.58 35.57 -3.29
C TYR A 75 3.71 36.34 -2.62
N ARG A 76 3.78 36.29 -1.27
CA ARG A 76 4.92 36.88 -0.54
C ARG A 76 6.25 36.24 -0.95
N PHE A 77 6.27 34.91 -1.03
CA PHE A 77 7.47 34.20 -1.46
C PHE A 77 7.91 34.58 -2.87
N ILE A 78 6.98 34.70 -3.82
CA ILE A 78 7.27 35.14 -5.19
C ILE A 78 7.82 36.58 -5.17
N GLY A 79 7.18 37.48 -4.42
CA GLY A 79 7.64 38.85 -4.27
C GLY A 79 9.06 38.92 -3.73
N ASP A 80 9.34 38.26 -2.64
CA ASP A 80 10.66 38.25 -1.99
C ASP A 80 11.76 37.67 -2.88
N VAL A 81 11.45 36.71 -3.73
CA VAL A 81 12.43 36.01 -4.57
C VAL A 81 12.65 36.73 -5.91
N PHE A 82 11.58 37.14 -6.59
CA PHE A 82 11.65 37.61 -7.97
C PHE A 82 11.55 39.14 -8.09
N TYR A 83 11.05 39.85 -7.07
CA TYR A 83 10.87 41.28 -7.06
C TYR A 83 11.72 41.99 -6.01
N GLN A 84 12.89 41.41 -5.69
CA GLN A 84 13.81 41.95 -4.67
C GLN A 84 14.17 43.43 -4.95
N GLY A 85 13.96 44.28 -3.91
CA GLY A 85 14.22 45.72 -4.00
C GLY A 85 13.15 46.53 -4.77
N GLN A 86 12.04 45.90 -5.13
CA GLN A 86 10.89 46.56 -5.72
C GLN A 86 9.72 46.55 -4.72
N GLU A 87 8.88 47.58 -4.82
CA GLU A 87 7.55 47.50 -4.16
C GLU A 87 6.67 46.54 -4.94
N TYR A 88 6.02 45.62 -4.24
CA TYR A 88 5.02 44.73 -4.82
C TYR A 88 3.87 44.52 -3.84
N ASP A 89 2.68 44.39 -4.39
CA ASP A 89 1.50 44.03 -3.63
C ASP A 89 1.32 42.51 -3.65
N TRP A 90 1.40 41.91 -2.47
CA TRP A 90 1.23 40.47 -2.29
C TRP A 90 -0.22 40.10 -1.92
N GLN A 91 -1.13 41.07 -1.88
CA GLN A 91 -2.53 40.77 -1.62
C GLN A 91 -3.16 40.09 -2.82
N GLU A 92 -3.98 39.08 -2.56
CA GLU A 92 -4.73 38.42 -3.62
C GLU A 92 -5.72 39.38 -4.27
N ILE A 93 -5.70 39.44 -5.59
CA ILE A 93 -6.70 40.20 -6.36
C ILE A 93 -8.04 39.47 -6.22
N PRO A 94 -9.09 40.09 -5.75
CA PRO A 94 -10.42 39.48 -5.66
C PRO A 94 -10.87 38.98 -7.06
N SER A 95 -11.23 37.71 -7.15
CA SER A 95 -11.68 37.09 -8.41
C SER A 95 -13.02 36.32 -8.25
N ALA A 96 -13.75 36.57 -7.16
CA ALA A 96 -15.01 35.89 -6.89
C ALA A 96 -16.04 36.07 -8.03
N ASP A 97 -16.06 37.24 -8.64
CA ASP A 97 -16.97 37.56 -9.74
C ASP A 97 -16.58 36.91 -11.07
N GLU A 98 -15.37 36.34 -11.15
CA GLU A 98 -14.87 35.66 -12.35
C GLU A 98 -15.15 34.15 -12.29
N VAL A 99 -15.57 33.63 -11.12
CA VAL A 99 -15.84 32.20 -10.94
C VAL A 99 -17.07 31.82 -11.74
N LYS A 100 -16.89 30.89 -12.68
CA LYS A 100 -17.95 30.36 -13.52
C LYS A 100 -18.73 29.26 -12.80
N THR A 101 -19.99 29.15 -13.13
CA THR A 101 -20.85 28.04 -12.69
C THR A 101 -20.44 26.75 -13.40
N TYR A 102 -20.91 25.60 -12.87
CA TYR A 102 -20.71 24.31 -13.53
C TYR A 102 -21.26 24.30 -14.97
N ASP A 103 -22.44 24.86 -15.18
CA ASP A 103 -23.09 24.89 -16.51
C ASP A 103 -22.33 25.77 -17.50
N GLU A 104 -21.74 26.88 -17.05
CA GLU A 104 -20.90 27.75 -17.88
C GLU A 104 -19.56 27.10 -18.26
N LEU A 105 -19.09 26.15 -17.46
CA LEU A 105 -17.84 25.40 -17.69
C LEU A 105 -18.09 24.06 -18.38
N LEU A 106 -19.35 23.65 -18.55
CA LEU A 106 -19.68 22.40 -19.21
C LEU A 106 -19.24 22.40 -20.66
N VAL A 107 -18.48 21.39 -21.04
CA VAL A 107 -18.07 21.15 -22.41
C VAL A 107 -18.90 20.00 -22.95
N ASP A 108 -19.58 20.22 -24.05
CA ASP A 108 -20.32 19.16 -24.72
C ASP A 108 -19.37 18.06 -25.18
N LEU A 109 -19.71 16.84 -24.83
CA LEU A 109 -18.95 15.68 -25.29
C LEU A 109 -19.36 15.36 -26.73
N PRO A 110 -18.43 14.88 -27.57
CA PRO A 110 -18.76 14.38 -28.91
C PRO A 110 -19.85 13.31 -28.85
N GLU A 111 -20.77 13.31 -29.80
CA GLU A 111 -21.86 12.31 -29.87
C GLU A 111 -21.32 10.87 -29.90
N GLU A 112 -20.17 10.65 -30.58
CA GLU A 112 -19.47 9.35 -30.63
C GLU A 112 -18.38 9.22 -29.57
N ASN A 113 -18.60 9.75 -28.38
CA ASN A 113 -17.62 9.64 -27.30
C ASN A 113 -17.54 8.20 -26.79
N GLY A 114 -16.33 7.65 -26.75
CA GLY A 114 -16.08 6.31 -26.21
C GLY A 114 -16.27 6.25 -24.71
N GLY A 115 -17.18 5.40 -24.24
CA GLY A 115 -17.31 5.06 -22.82
C GLY A 115 -16.28 3.99 -22.38
N PHE A 116 -16.10 3.81 -21.07
CA PHE A 116 -15.18 2.81 -20.53
C PHE A 116 -15.41 1.41 -21.12
N ASN A 117 -16.67 1.03 -21.34
CA ASN A 117 -17.00 -0.30 -21.88
C ASN A 117 -16.57 -0.44 -23.35
N SER A 118 -16.86 0.56 -24.21
CA SER A 118 -16.47 0.52 -25.64
C SER A 118 -14.95 0.55 -25.81
N ILE A 119 -14.24 1.35 -25.00
CA ILE A 119 -12.77 1.39 -24.98
C ILE A 119 -12.22 0.03 -24.55
N ALA A 120 -12.77 -0.57 -23.49
CA ALA A 120 -12.33 -1.87 -22.99
C ALA A 120 -12.55 -2.98 -24.04
N LEU A 121 -13.70 -2.99 -24.73
CA LEU A 121 -13.98 -3.95 -25.81
C LEU A 121 -13.03 -3.77 -26.99
N GLY A 122 -12.75 -2.53 -27.40
CA GLY A 122 -11.77 -2.25 -28.45
C GLY A 122 -10.35 -2.70 -28.07
N LEU A 123 -9.94 -2.48 -26.81
CA LEU A 123 -8.66 -2.96 -26.30
C LEU A 123 -8.57 -4.50 -26.26
N MET A 124 -9.68 -5.20 -26.03
CA MET A 124 -9.70 -6.66 -26.04
C MET A 124 -9.24 -7.25 -27.37
N GLU A 125 -9.56 -6.60 -28.50
CA GLU A 125 -9.15 -7.05 -29.84
C GLU A 125 -7.62 -6.98 -30.03
N THR A 126 -6.95 -6.12 -29.31
CA THR A 126 -5.50 -5.91 -29.35
C THR A 126 -4.72 -6.68 -28.29
N LEU A 127 -5.41 -7.44 -27.43
CA LEU A 127 -4.74 -8.24 -26.42
C LEU A 127 -3.79 -9.27 -27.05
N PRO A 128 -2.65 -9.55 -26.39
CA PRO A 128 -1.76 -10.59 -26.86
C PRO A 128 -2.49 -11.92 -27.01
N LYS A 129 -2.16 -12.66 -28.06
CA LYS A 129 -2.66 -14.04 -28.24
C LYS A 129 -2.34 -14.88 -27.00
N PRO A 130 -3.14 -15.94 -26.74
CA PRO A 130 -2.87 -16.85 -25.63
C PRO A 130 -1.42 -17.32 -25.65
N PHE A 131 -0.77 -17.31 -24.50
CA PHE A 131 0.61 -17.76 -24.36
C PHE A 131 0.70 -19.28 -24.56
N GLU A 132 1.52 -19.72 -25.50
CA GLU A 132 1.66 -21.14 -25.86
C GLU A 132 2.80 -21.87 -25.11
N GLY A 133 3.61 -21.14 -24.35
CA GLY A 133 4.73 -21.70 -23.57
C GLY A 133 4.30 -22.30 -22.23
N ASP A 134 5.23 -22.36 -21.29
CA ASP A 134 4.96 -22.80 -19.91
C ASP A 134 4.00 -21.82 -19.20
N LYS A 135 2.71 -22.17 -19.25
CA LYS A 135 1.63 -21.34 -18.67
C LYS A 135 1.77 -21.17 -17.16
N ARG A 136 2.30 -22.17 -16.47
CA ARG A 136 2.57 -22.13 -15.02
C ARG A 136 3.61 -21.07 -14.69
N ARG A 137 4.75 -21.14 -15.34
CA ARG A 137 5.82 -20.15 -15.20
C ARG A 137 5.31 -18.74 -15.54
N ARG A 138 4.61 -18.62 -16.66
CA ARG A 138 4.08 -17.34 -17.09
C ARG A 138 3.08 -16.75 -16.11
N LEU A 139 2.23 -17.57 -15.50
CA LEU A 139 1.27 -17.14 -14.48
C LEU A 139 1.98 -16.58 -13.25
N LEU A 140 3.00 -17.26 -12.75
CA LEU A 140 3.81 -16.81 -11.60
C LEU A 140 4.56 -15.50 -11.91
N GLU A 141 5.08 -15.33 -13.12
CA GLU A 141 5.69 -14.09 -13.59
C GLU A 141 4.67 -12.94 -13.61
N VAL A 142 3.48 -13.17 -14.19
CA VAL A 142 2.42 -12.15 -14.30
C VAL A 142 1.96 -11.64 -12.94
N VAL A 143 1.87 -12.51 -11.94
CA VAL A 143 1.50 -12.12 -10.57
C VAL A 143 2.70 -11.66 -9.73
N SER A 144 3.90 -11.64 -10.29
CA SER A 144 5.15 -11.31 -9.57
C SER A 144 5.35 -12.20 -8.33
N ALA A 145 5.05 -13.50 -8.45
CA ALA A 145 5.25 -14.44 -7.37
C ALA A 145 6.75 -14.59 -7.05
N LYS A 146 7.07 -14.71 -5.76
CA LYS A 146 8.44 -14.86 -5.26
C LYS A 146 8.63 -16.15 -4.48
N ASN A 147 9.82 -16.67 -4.48
CA ASN A 147 10.21 -17.83 -3.67
C ASN A 147 10.63 -17.36 -2.28
N TYR A 148 9.65 -17.23 -1.38
CA TYR A 148 9.92 -16.93 0.03
C TYR A 148 10.23 -18.19 0.83
N THR A 149 11.00 -18.02 1.90
CA THR A 149 11.15 -18.98 2.97
C THR A 149 10.40 -18.49 4.21
N ALA A 150 9.81 -19.38 4.99
CA ALA A 150 9.17 -19.03 6.24
C ALA A 150 9.96 -19.57 7.44
N LYS A 151 10.10 -18.73 8.48
CA LYS A 151 10.58 -19.10 9.81
C LYS A 151 9.48 -18.81 10.81
N ALA A 152 9.25 -19.71 11.76
CA ALA A 152 8.21 -19.53 12.77
C ALA A 152 8.83 -19.26 14.14
N LYS A 153 8.46 -18.15 14.75
CA LYS A 153 8.75 -17.82 16.13
C LYS A 153 7.51 -18.05 16.96
N ARG A 154 7.61 -18.93 17.99
CA ARG A 154 6.55 -19.10 18.96
C ARG A 154 6.38 -17.83 19.78
N VAL A 155 5.15 -17.37 19.94
CA VAL A 155 4.82 -16.14 20.69
C VAL A 155 4.21 -16.48 22.03
N ARG A 156 3.20 -17.37 22.05
CA ARG A 156 2.48 -17.77 23.26
C ARG A 156 1.74 -19.10 23.03
N GLY A 157 1.22 -19.66 24.12
CA GLY A 157 0.43 -20.89 24.11
C GLY A 157 1.26 -22.15 24.29
N GLU A 158 0.65 -23.22 24.75
CA GLU A 158 1.24 -24.53 25.00
C GLU A 158 0.27 -25.66 24.60
N GLY A 159 0.83 -26.86 24.40
CA GLY A 159 0.01 -28.04 24.11
C GLY A 159 -0.73 -27.93 22.80
N ALA A 160 -2.05 -28.08 22.85
CA ALA A 160 -2.90 -28.18 21.66
C ALA A 160 -3.03 -26.90 20.85
N MET A 161 -2.72 -25.71 21.41
CA MET A 161 -2.84 -24.42 20.70
C MET A 161 -1.62 -23.54 20.93
N VAL A 162 -0.90 -23.22 19.86
CA VAL A 162 0.29 -22.38 19.89
C VAL A 162 0.18 -21.26 18.86
N HIS A 163 0.42 -20.04 19.30
CA HIS A 163 0.48 -18.87 18.44
C HIS A 163 1.90 -18.63 17.93
N PHE A 164 2.00 -18.40 16.65
CA PHE A 164 3.26 -18.13 15.96
C PHE A 164 3.26 -16.77 15.26
N GLN A 165 4.43 -16.23 15.14
CA GLN A 165 4.79 -15.17 14.22
C GLN A 165 5.63 -15.81 13.13
N PHE A 166 5.12 -15.80 11.89
CA PHE A 166 5.85 -16.26 10.73
C PHE A 166 6.63 -15.09 10.12
N GLN A 167 7.96 -15.17 10.12
CA GLN A 167 8.80 -14.34 9.28
C GLN A 167 8.87 -14.98 7.90
N VAL A 168 8.38 -14.29 6.86
CA VAL A 168 8.33 -14.79 5.49
C VAL A 168 9.16 -13.87 4.60
N GLY A 169 10.23 -14.41 4.03
CA GLY A 169 11.28 -13.59 3.45
C GLY A 169 11.90 -12.66 4.49
N ASP A 170 12.43 -11.54 4.06
CA ASP A 170 13.06 -10.55 4.94
C ASP A 170 12.04 -9.49 5.40
N ASP A 171 10.97 -9.27 4.66
CA ASP A 171 10.09 -8.11 4.82
C ASP A 171 8.75 -8.41 5.51
N TRP A 172 8.29 -9.67 5.51
CA TRP A 172 6.94 -10.00 5.90
C TRP A 172 6.86 -10.69 7.26
N THR A 173 5.97 -10.21 8.10
CA THR A 173 5.64 -10.83 9.37
C THR A 173 4.14 -11.15 9.41
N LEU A 174 3.79 -12.43 9.57
CA LEU A 174 2.42 -12.89 9.51
C LEU A 174 2.01 -13.57 10.82
N PRO A 175 0.81 -13.28 11.35
CA PRO A 175 0.30 -13.94 12.52
C PRO A 175 -0.31 -15.30 12.16
N GLY A 176 -0.04 -16.31 12.98
CA GLY A 176 -0.61 -17.64 12.83
C GLY A 176 -0.89 -18.34 14.13
N THR A 177 -1.68 -19.40 14.06
CA THR A 177 -2.00 -20.28 15.16
C THR A 177 -1.96 -21.71 14.69
N VAL A 178 -1.30 -22.57 15.44
CA VAL A 178 -1.28 -24.01 15.18
C VAL A 178 -2.11 -24.70 16.24
N PHE A 179 -3.05 -25.51 15.78
CA PHE A 179 -3.85 -26.40 16.60
C PHE A 179 -3.43 -27.83 16.33
N THR A 180 -3.12 -28.58 17.39
CA THR A 180 -2.58 -29.93 17.27
C THR A 180 -3.47 -30.88 18.09
N PRO A 181 -4.13 -31.87 17.47
CA PRO A 181 -4.82 -32.94 18.20
C PRO A 181 -3.81 -33.90 18.83
N ASP A 182 -4.25 -34.74 19.73
CA ASP A 182 -3.39 -35.69 20.45
C ASP A 182 -2.60 -36.60 19.50
N ALA A 183 -3.23 -37.11 18.45
CA ALA A 183 -2.61 -37.99 17.44
C ALA A 183 -2.84 -37.41 16.03
N PRO A 184 -2.02 -36.48 15.57
CA PRO A 184 -2.20 -35.82 14.26
C PRO A 184 -1.87 -36.77 13.11
N MET A 185 -2.85 -37.07 12.26
CA MET A 185 -2.71 -37.96 11.10
C MET A 185 -2.27 -37.19 9.84
N ALA A 186 -2.63 -35.89 9.75
CA ALA A 186 -2.32 -35.03 8.61
C ALA A 186 -2.28 -33.56 9.04
N THR A 187 -1.75 -32.70 8.18
CA THR A 187 -1.70 -31.23 8.42
C THR A 187 -2.52 -30.51 7.39
N THR A 188 -3.35 -29.57 7.84
CA THR A 188 -4.11 -28.64 6.98
C THR A 188 -3.62 -27.23 7.22
N LEU A 189 -3.23 -26.55 6.15
CA LEU A 189 -3.00 -25.10 6.12
C LEU A 189 -4.32 -24.41 5.83
N LEU A 190 -4.84 -23.63 6.77
CA LEU A 190 -6.14 -22.97 6.69
C LEU A 190 -5.98 -21.45 6.54
N ILE A 191 -6.57 -20.91 5.49
CA ILE A 191 -6.66 -19.47 5.22
C ILE A 191 -8.11 -19.07 4.93
N ALA A 192 -8.49 -17.84 5.28
CA ALA A 192 -9.86 -17.38 5.07
C ALA A 192 -9.95 -15.89 4.83
N ASP A 193 -10.85 -15.45 3.92
CA ASP A 193 -11.11 -14.04 3.65
C ASP A 193 -11.52 -13.26 4.91
N ALA A 194 -12.27 -13.90 5.81
CA ALA A 194 -12.67 -13.34 7.11
C ALA A 194 -11.55 -13.37 8.18
N GLY A 195 -10.38 -13.94 7.83
CA GLY A 195 -9.28 -14.19 8.75
C GLY A 195 -9.45 -15.44 9.61
N ARG A 196 -8.32 -15.91 10.18
CA ARG A 196 -8.28 -17.17 10.96
C ARG A 196 -9.17 -17.18 12.19
N LYS A 197 -9.39 -16.00 12.84
CA LYS A 197 -10.23 -15.89 14.03
C LYS A 197 -11.70 -16.25 13.78
N ALA A 198 -12.18 -16.09 12.57
CA ALA A 198 -13.54 -16.41 12.17
C ALA A 198 -13.73 -17.88 11.77
N GLN A 199 -12.73 -18.74 11.99
CA GLN A 199 -12.75 -20.12 11.49
C GLN A 199 -12.83 -21.18 12.62
N ALA A 200 -13.33 -20.83 13.80
CA ALA A 200 -13.36 -21.73 14.98
C ALA A 200 -14.03 -23.07 14.66
N GLU A 201 -15.26 -23.06 14.14
CA GLU A 201 -16.02 -24.27 13.80
C GLU A 201 -15.28 -25.16 12.78
N ARG A 202 -14.60 -24.54 11.82
CA ARG A 202 -13.84 -25.27 10.81
C ARG A 202 -12.58 -25.89 11.40
N VAL A 203 -11.92 -25.18 12.31
CA VAL A 203 -10.77 -25.71 13.06
C VAL A 203 -11.22 -26.90 13.89
N GLU A 204 -12.30 -26.79 14.64
CA GLU A 204 -12.87 -27.89 15.47
C GLU A 204 -13.19 -29.11 14.60
N SER A 205 -13.87 -28.90 13.46
CA SER A 205 -14.19 -29.99 12.54
C SER A 205 -12.95 -30.71 11.99
N LEU A 206 -11.87 -29.97 11.74
CA LEU A 206 -10.59 -30.54 11.26
C LEU A 206 -9.88 -31.30 12.37
N LEU A 207 -9.86 -30.76 13.60
CA LEU A 207 -9.30 -31.45 14.78
C LEU A 207 -10.01 -32.74 15.08
N ALA A 208 -11.35 -32.76 15.01
CA ALA A 208 -12.16 -33.97 15.19
C ALA A 208 -11.83 -35.09 14.15
N LYS A 209 -11.31 -34.69 12.99
CA LYS A 209 -10.80 -35.59 11.93
C LYS A 209 -9.31 -35.96 12.11
N GLY A 210 -8.72 -35.68 13.27
CA GLY A 210 -7.31 -35.95 13.55
C GLY A 210 -6.34 -35.08 12.74
N ARG A 211 -6.78 -33.93 12.27
CA ARG A 211 -5.90 -33.06 11.46
C ARG A 211 -5.28 -31.97 12.32
N ARG A 212 -3.97 -31.78 12.20
CA ARG A 212 -3.32 -30.57 12.69
C ARG A 212 -3.74 -29.41 11.79
N VAL A 213 -4.05 -28.25 12.38
CA VAL A 213 -4.44 -27.06 11.62
C VAL A 213 -3.40 -25.97 11.82
N VAL A 214 -2.79 -25.51 10.74
CA VAL A 214 -1.95 -24.31 10.69
C VAL A 214 -2.81 -23.20 10.09
N ALA A 215 -3.39 -22.34 10.91
CA ALA A 215 -4.21 -21.22 10.48
C ALA A 215 -3.38 -19.93 10.54
N PHE A 216 -3.32 -19.18 9.44
CA PHE A 216 -2.62 -17.89 9.42
C PHE A 216 -3.34 -16.86 8.54
N ASP A 217 -2.99 -15.59 8.75
CA ASP A 217 -3.55 -14.50 7.97
C ASP A 217 -2.48 -13.96 7.01
N PRO A 218 -2.60 -14.22 5.71
CA PRO A 218 -1.72 -13.63 4.71
C PRO A 218 -1.96 -12.14 4.57
N PHE A 219 -1.09 -11.47 3.82
CA PHE A 219 -1.14 -10.04 3.56
C PHE A 219 -2.55 -9.58 3.15
N PHE A 220 -3.05 -8.52 3.76
CA PHE A 220 -4.39 -7.92 3.60
C PHE A 220 -5.58 -8.74 4.16
N PHE A 221 -5.35 -9.84 4.88
CA PHE A 221 -6.43 -10.63 5.46
C PHE A 221 -6.31 -10.73 6.98
N GLY A 222 -7.44 -10.90 7.67
CA GLY A 222 -7.50 -11.09 9.11
C GLY A 222 -6.75 -10.03 9.91
N GLU A 223 -5.79 -10.44 10.74
CA GLU A 223 -4.95 -9.53 11.53
C GLU A 223 -3.86 -8.84 10.71
N SER A 224 -3.56 -9.33 9.51
CA SER A 224 -2.66 -8.68 8.56
C SER A 224 -3.35 -7.59 7.73
N LYS A 225 -4.64 -7.32 7.97
CA LYS A 225 -5.39 -6.28 7.29
C LYS A 225 -5.03 -4.90 7.83
N ILE A 226 -4.73 -3.98 6.92
CA ILE A 226 -4.55 -2.57 7.24
C ILE A 226 -5.92 -1.95 7.48
N LYS A 227 -6.11 -1.27 8.62
CA LYS A 227 -7.43 -0.82 9.07
C LYS A 227 -7.95 0.41 8.33
N SER A 228 -7.06 1.25 7.81
CA SER A 228 -7.43 2.49 7.11
C SER A 228 -6.50 2.74 5.94
N ARG A 229 -7.02 3.36 4.88
CA ARG A 229 -6.26 3.72 3.68
C ARG A 229 -5.48 2.54 3.08
N ASP A 230 -6.04 1.36 3.14
CA ASP A 230 -5.44 0.12 2.63
C ASP A 230 -5.09 0.21 1.13
N PHE A 231 -5.87 0.97 0.36
CA PHE A 231 -5.60 1.24 -1.05
C PHE A 231 -4.24 1.93 -1.31
N LEU A 232 -3.79 2.80 -0.39
CA LEU A 232 -2.48 3.47 -0.52
C LEU A 232 -1.33 2.46 -0.46
N HIS A 233 -1.43 1.47 0.43
CA HIS A 233 -0.43 0.42 0.53
C HIS A 233 -0.39 -0.46 -0.73
N VAL A 234 -1.54 -0.72 -1.35
CA VAL A 234 -1.60 -1.44 -2.62
C VAL A 234 -0.94 -0.63 -3.74
N ILE A 235 -1.22 0.67 -3.81
CA ILE A 235 -0.57 1.57 -4.79
C ILE A 235 0.94 1.60 -4.59
N LEU A 236 1.42 1.73 -3.35
CA LEU A 236 2.86 1.73 -3.05
C LEU A 236 3.52 0.40 -3.43
N MET A 237 2.88 -0.73 -3.14
CA MET A 237 3.37 -2.05 -3.57
C MET A 237 3.48 -2.14 -5.09
N HIS A 238 2.45 -1.70 -5.80
CA HIS A 238 2.46 -1.72 -7.27
C HIS A 238 3.55 -0.79 -7.84
N ALA A 239 3.76 0.38 -7.23
CA ALA A 239 4.84 1.30 -7.60
C ALA A 239 6.24 0.68 -7.39
N ALA A 240 6.37 -0.22 -6.41
CA ALA A 240 7.59 -0.99 -6.17
C ALA A 240 7.71 -2.25 -7.05
N GLY A 241 6.77 -2.48 -7.98
CA GLY A 241 6.76 -3.65 -8.87
C GLY A 241 6.15 -4.91 -8.26
N GLU A 242 5.60 -4.82 -7.05
CA GLU A 242 4.96 -5.95 -6.36
C GLU A 242 3.48 -6.09 -6.78
N ARG A 243 2.95 -7.28 -6.63
CA ARG A 243 1.52 -7.55 -6.81
C ARG A 243 0.96 -8.25 -5.58
N ALA A 244 -0.10 -7.71 -5.00
CA ALA A 244 -0.71 -8.25 -3.78
C ALA A 244 -1.03 -9.75 -3.90
N LEU A 245 -1.58 -10.17 -5.03
CA LEU A 245 -1.90 -11.57 -5.29
C LEU A 245 -0.66 -12.47 -5.34
N GLY A 246 0.43 -12.01 -5.95
CA GLY A 246 1.70 -12.73 -5.99
C GLY A 246 2.33 -12.85 -4.60
N VAL A 247 2.30 -11.77 -3.81
CA VAL A 247 2.78 -11.79 -2.42
C VAL A 247 1.97 -12.79 -1.59
N GLN A 248 0.65 -12.76 -1.67
CA GLN A 248 -0.24 -13.69 -0.94
C GLN A 248 0.03 -15.14 -1.31
N ALA A 249 0.11 -15.46 -2.60
CA ALA A 249 0.43 -16.81 -3.07
C ALA A 249 1.81 -17.28 -2.58
N SER A 250 2.82 -16.41 -2.66
CA SER A 250 4.17 -16.71 -2.18
C SER A 250 4.24 -16.94 -0.68
N GLN A 251 3.47 -16.16 0.12
CA GLN A 251 3.36 -16.36 1.57
C GLN A 251 2.69 -17.70 1.90
N ILE A 252 1.63 -18.05 1.18
CA ILE A 252 0.93 -19.33 1.37
C ILE A 252 1.88 -20.50 1.08
N SER A 253 2.60 -20.47 -0.05
CA SER A 253 3.59 -21.50 -0.41
C SER A 253 4.69 -21.60 0.63
N ALA A 254 5.24 -20.48 1.11
CA ALA A 254 6.30 -20.47 2.11
C ALA A 254 5.87 -21.09 3.45
N VAL A 255 4.65 -20.76 3.93
CA VAL A 255 4.12 -21.33 5.18
C VAL A 255 3.76 -22.80 5.00
N ALA A 256 3.26 -23.21 3.82
CA ALA A 256 3.00 -24.62 3.50
C ALA A 256 4.30 -25.45 3.53
N GLU A 257 5.36 -24.96 2.90
CA GLU A 257 6.67 -25.64 2.91
C GLU A 257 7.29 -25.68 4.32
N TRP A 258 7.13 -24.61 5.11
CA TRP A 258 7.52 -24.65 6.53
C TRP A 258 6.76 -25.75 7.29
N ALA A 259 5.43 -25.80 7.14
CA ALA A 259 4.60 -26.79 7.82
C ALA A 259 4.99 -28.22 7.42
N LYS A 260 5.22 -28.46 6.13
CA LYS A 260 5.68 -29.75 5.61
C LYS A 260 7.03 -30.19 6.22
N LYS A 261 8.00 -29.27 6.30
CA LYS A 261 9.32 -29.53 6.91
C LYS A 261 9.20 -29.75 8.42
N GLN A 262 8.42 -28.93 9.10
CA GLN A 262 8.26 -28.97 10.55
C GLN A 262 7.58 -30.25 11.04
N TYR A 263 6.54 -30.69 10.33
CA TYR A 263 5.74 -31.83 10.76
C TYR A 263 6.01 -33.12 10.00
N LYS A 264 6.85 -33.06 8.97
CA LYS A 264 7.22 -34.21 8.12
C LYS A 264 6.02 -34.96 7.56
N GLN A 265 4.96 -34.22 7.23
CA GLN A 265 3.69 -34.72 6.72
C GLN A 265 3.28 -33.91 5.48
N PRO A 266 2.52 -34.51 4.54
CA PRO A 266 1.87 -33.75 3.48
C PRO A 266 0.98 -32.64 4.07
N VAL A 267 0.97 -31.50 3.42
CA VAL A 267 0.14 -30.35 3.83
C VAL A 267 -0.97 -30.18 2.80
N GLU A 268 -2.20 -30.24 3.26
CA GLU A 268 -3.38 -29.91 2.46
C GLU A 268 -3.71 -28.43 2.65
N LEU A 269 -3.94 -27.72 1.56
CA LEU A 269 -4.32 -26.31 1.59
C LEU A 269 -5.85 -26.19 1.54
N MET A 270 -6.42 -25.52 2.54
CA MET A 270 -7.83 -25.21 2.62
C MET A 270 -8.03 -23.71 2.66
N SER A 271 -8.85 -23.18 1.75
CA SER A 271 -9.22 -21.77 1.70
C SER A 271 -10.72 -21.57 1.89
N ALA A 272 -11.10 -20.47 2.56
CA ALA A 272 -12.48 -20.07 2.74
C ALA A 272 -12.69 -18.64 2.26
N GLY A 273 -13.57 -18.49 1.27
CA GLY A 273 -13.88 -17.23 0.61
C GLY A 273 -13.25 -17.09 -0.77
N PRO A 274 -13.83 -16.28 -1.65
CA PRO A 274 -13.46 -16.23 -3.06
C PRO A 274 -12.06 -15.66 -3.31
N ARG A 275 -11.63 -14.67 -2.53
CA ARG A 275 -10.36 -13.96 -2.74
C ARG A 275 -9.15 -14.84 -2.45
N LEU A 276 -9.09 -15.41 -1.25
CA LEU A 276 -8.01 -16.31 -0.87
C LEU A 276 -8.05 -17.66 -1.59
N SER A 277 -9.21 -18.06 -2.14
CA SER A 277 -9.27 -19.24 -3.00
C SER A 277 -8.48 -19.05 -4.30
N VAL A 278 -8.43 -17.85 -4.85
CA VAL A 278 -7.59 -17.52 -6.01
C VAL A 278 -6.10 -17.59 -5.63
N ALA A 279 -5.72 -16.95 -4.50
CA ALA A 279 -4.34 -16.99 -4.02
C ALA A 279 -3.87 -18.43 -3.67
N ALA A 280 -4.76 -19.24 -3.08
CA ALA A 280 -4.51 -20.64 -2.78
C ALA A 280 -4.24 -21.48 -4.04
N ARG A 281 -5.04 -21.28 -5.08
CA ARG A 281 -4.82 -21.96 -6.37
C ARG A 281 -3.48 -21.58 -7.00
N LEU A 282 -3.08 -20.32 -6.92
CA LEU A 282 -1.77 -19.88 -7.39
C LEU A 282 -0.63 -20.47 -6.57
N ALA A 283 -0.79 -20.57 -5.25
CA ALA A 283 0.21 -21.17 -4.37
C ALA A 283 0.39 -22.68 -4.60
N ALA A 284 -0.62 -23.37 -5.14
CA ALA A 284 -0.59 -24.79 -5.48
C ALA A 284 -0.04 -25.09 -6.89
N VAL A 285 0.22 -24.05 -7.67
CA VAL A 285 0.86 -24.15 -9.00
C VAL A 285 2.35 -24.25 -8.87
#